data_6eed563f1e88f1f2cae083d81d1c5e36
#
_entry.id   6eed563f1e88f1f2cae083d81d1c5e36
#
_cell.length_a   1.000
_cell.length_b   1.000
_cell.length_c   1.000
_cell.angle_alpha   90.00
_cell.angle_beta   90.00
_cell.angle_gamma   90.00
#
_symmetry.space_group_name_H-M   'P 1'
#
loop_
_entity.id
_entity.type
_entity.pdbx_description
1 polymer ?
#
loop_
_entity_poly.entity_id
_entity_poly.type
_entity_poly.pdbx_seq_one_letter_code
_entity_poly.pdbx_strand_id
1 'polypeptide(L)'
;MTDKEFDRFLEDTIDAPPPVDLADEFTPWRSSMNRILWGTVWTTITLNFWYLDVILTATGHIMQLLGFRAMRRENRWFRLGYGLCWLRCIWWILNFGINCTIYSGEPEIERILSAAAYGMLVPGFLLLLALRNGVRTVQQKAGLPTHGGNRTLVCFCLMVFFATAKLGGIAAWGLMIVYVCILRNLFTLSKELDEAGYAVSPASVRISDSALKRTCTAVILLVLVVGLCFFDSYRMDWQPVTASQSDEIAAIRQELLVLGFPEHILDDLTQEDILSCKGARSVMTEVNDHPVNNGREVGEQTSMGLHLYTVYEQKELWITGIAVELPCEKESWKIIHHFQFLCSPVFYIC
;
A
#
# COMPACT_ATOMS: atom_id res chain seq x y z
N MET A 1 14.94 -32.71 59.92
CA MET A 1 14.00 -31.71 59.43
C MET A 1 12.63 -32.06 60.05
N THR A 2 12.14 -31.26 60.93
CA THR A 2 10.80 -31.45 61.55
C THR A 2 9.72 -31.01 60.59
N ASP A 3 8.48 -31.57 60.72
CA ASP A 3 7.37 -31.22 59.82
C ASP A 3 7.13 -29.69 59.78
N LYS A 4 7.35 -28.99 60.89
CA LYS A 4 7.25 -27.53 60.96
C LYS A 4 8.38 -26.79 60.24
N GLU A 5 9.56 -27.36 60.05
CA GLU A 5 10.65 -26.80 59.29
C GLU A 5 10.41 -27.01 57.79
N PHE A 6 9.79 -28.14 57.45
CA PHE A 6 9.37 -28.43 56.07
C PHE A 6 8.23 -27.52 55.63
N ASP A 7 7.21 -27.30 56.48
CA ASP A 7 6.09 -26.39 56.18
C ASP A 7 6.59 -24.95 55.99
N ARG A 8 7.49 -24.46 56.84
CA ARG A 8 8.11 -23.13 56.67
C ARG A 8 8.93 -23.03 55.40
N PHE A 9 9.70 -24.09 55.08
CA PHE A 9 10.45 -24.11 53.84
C PHE A 9 9.54 -24.08 52.61
N LEU A 10 8.40 -24.77 52.65
CA LEU A 10 7.38 -24.73 51.62
C LEU A 10 6.74 -23.34 51.49
N GLU A 11 6.34 -22.72 52.61
CA GLU A 11 5.78 -21.36 52.65
C GLU A 11 6.78 -20.33 52.09
N ASP A 12 8.04 -20.34 52.52
CA ASP A 12 9.11 -19.47 52.03
C ASP A 12 9.41 -19.69 50.52
N THR A 13 9.21 -20.92 50.01
CA THR A 13 9.42 -21.24 48.61
C THR A 13 8.24 -20.86 47.72
N ILE A 14 7.01 -20.88 48.27
CA ILE A 14 5.79 -20.48 47.56
C ILE A 14 5.67 -18.96 47.48
N ASP A 15 6.05 -18.23 48.54
CA ASP A 15 5.98 -16.77 48.58
C ASP A 15 7.21 -16.08 47.90
N ALA A 16 8.29 -16.80 47.63
CA ALA A 16 9.38 -16.23 46.89
C ALA A 16 8.95 -16.01 45.41
N PRO A 17 8.90 -14.75 44.91
CA PRO A 17 8.66 -14.55 43.49
C PRO A 17 9.70 -15.36 42.71
N PRO A 18 9.29 -16.06 41.63
CA PRO A 18 10.21 -16.85 40.84
C PRO A 18 11.40 -15.97 40.42
N PRO A 19 12.64 -16.48 40.47
CA PRO A 19 13.81 -15.70 40.07
C PRO A 19 13.53 -15.01 38.74
N VAL A 20 13.84 -13.74 38.65
CA VAL A 20 13.58 -12.88 37.47
C VAL A 20 14.12 -13.55 36.19
N ASP A 21 15.21 -14.24 36.27
CA ASP A 21 15.85 -15.00 35.20
C ASP A 21 14.95 -16.14 34.65
N LEU A 22 14.16 -16.80 35.50
CA LEU A 22 13.24 -17.85 35.08
C LEU A 22 11.93 -17.26 34.48
N ALA A 23 11.47 -16.13 34.99
CA ALA A 23 10.28 -15.46 34.44
C ALA A 23 10.54 -14.89 33.05
N ASP A 24 11.78 -14.44 32.75
CA ASP A 24 12.18 -13.98 31.41
C ASP A 24 12.43 -15.15 30.43
N GLU A 25 12.60 -16.37 30.91
CA GLU A 25 12.92 -17.54 30.09
C GLU A 25 11.71 -18.15 29.40
N PHE A 26 10.50 -17.96 29.92
CA PHE A 26 9.26 -18.51 29.35
C PHE A 26 8.37 -17.45 28.75
N THR A 27 8.36 -17.34 27.43
CA THR A 27 7.37 -16.51 26.73
C THR A 27 6.04 -17.26 26.63
N PRO A 28 4.95 -16.75 27.25
CA PRO A 28 3.65 -17.41 27.16
C PRO A 28 3.21 -17.57 25.69
N TRP A 29 2.64 -18.73 25.36
CA TRP A 29 2.07 -19.02 24.06
C TRP A 29 1.16 -17.92 23.56
N ARG A 30 0.23 -17.46 24.42
CA ARG A 30 -0.76 -16.42 24.12
C ARG A 30 -0.15 -15.13 23.62
N SER A 31 0.92 -14.65 24.25
CA SER A 31 1.60 -13.41 23.85
C SER A 31 2.16 -13.50 22.43
N SER A 32 2.86 -14.61 22.11
CA SER A 32 3.48 -14.81 20.80
C SER A 32 2.44 -15.05 19.72
N MET A 33 1.42 -15.86 19.97
CA MET A 33 0.36 -16.17 19.03
C MET A 33 -0.54 -14.95 18.77
N ASN A 34 -0.91 -14.18 19.80
CA ASN A 34 -1.70 -12.98 19.61
C ASN A 34 -1.01 -11.96 18.71
N ARG A 35 0.32 -11.83 18.79
CA ARG A 35 1.07 -10.99 17.85
C ARG A 35 0.90 -11.44 16.40
N ILE A 36 0.92 -12.75 16.14
CA ILE A 36 0.69 -13.30 14.80
C ILE A 36 -0.75 -13.04 14.33
N LEU A 37 -1.72 -13.34 15.19
CA LEU A 37 -3.14 -13.23 14.84
C LEU A 37 -3.55 -11.78 14.61
N TRP A 38 -3.23 -10.87 15.52
CA TRP A 38 -3.50 -9.44 15.33
C TRP A 38 -2.70 -8.86 14.18
N GLY A 39 -1.45 -9.28 13.99
CA GLY A 39 -0.69 -8.91 12.82
C GLY A 39 -1.37 -9.36 11.51
N THR A 40 -2.00 -10.54 11.49
CA THR A 40 -2.78 -11.02 10.34
C THR A 40 -4.03 -10.17 10.12
N VAL A 41 -4.74 -9.80 11.20
CA VAL A 41 -5.89 -8.89 11.12
C VAL A 41 -5.47 -7.57 10.45
N TRP A 42 -4.43 -6.93 10.96
CA TRP A 42 -4.03 -5.60 10.51
C TRP A 42 -3.37 -5.56 9.12
N THR A 43 -2.80 -6.67 8.67
CA THR A 43 -2.30 -6.78 7.28
C THR A 43 -3.39 -7.06 6.26
N THR A 44 -4.61 -7.40 6.69
CA THR A 44 -5.70 -7.80 5.79
C THR A 44 -6.84 -6.78 5.80
N ILE A 45 -7.09 -6.12 6.94
CA ILE A 45 -8.10 -5.05 7.02
C ILE A 45 -7.45 -3.75 6.53
N THR A 46 -7.81 -3.36 5.31
CA THR A 46 -7.42 -2.06 4.75
C THR A 46 -8.53 -1.05 5.00
N LEU A 47 -8.25 -0.08 5.86
CA LEU A 47 -9.11 1.07 6.08
C LEU A 47 -8.50 2.27 5.34
N ASN A 48 -9.01 2.57 4.15
CA ASN A 48 -8.58 3.72 3.33
C ASN A 48 -9.09 5.03 3.93
N PHE A 49 -8.59 5.35 5.13
CA PHE A 49 -8.96 6.54 5.86
C PHE A 49 -7.72 7.08 6.58
N TRP A 50 -7.29 8.30 6.27
CA TRP A 50 -6.17 8.99 6.92
C TRP A 50 -4.89 8.15 7.02
N TYR A 51 -4.48 7.49 5.92
CA TYR A 51 -3.28 6.62 5.86
C TYR A 51 -3.29 5.47 6.88
N LEU A 52 -4.44 5.11 7.44
CA LEU A 52 -4.57 3.97 8.34
C LEU A 52 -4.25 2.65 7.66
N ASP A 53 -4.51 2.52 6.38
CA ASP A 53 -4.11 1.39 5.55
C ASP A 53 -2.59 1.14 5.61
N VAL A 54 -1.79 2.20 5.54
CA VAL A 54 -0.31 2.13 5.65
C VAL A 54 0.12 1.79 7.07
N ILE A 55 -0.40 2.53 8.07
CA ILE A 55 -0.01 2.39 9.48
C ILE A 55 -0.39 1.01 10.02
N LEU A 56 -1.62 0.55 9.78
CA LEU A 56 -2.11 -0.74 10.25
C LEU A 56 -1.34 -1.88 9.58
N THR A 57 -1.13 -1.80 8.26
CA THR A 57 -0.40 -2.81 7.52
C THR A 57 1.07 -2.90 7.96
N ALA A 58 1.74 -1.76 8.14
CA ALA A 58 3.11 -1.70 8.68
C ALA A 58 3.20 -2.37 10.06
N THR A 59 2.31 -1.95 10.97
CA THR A 59 2.25 -2.50 12.33
C THR A 59 1.94 -3.99 12.29
N GLY A 60 1.03 -4.42 11.43
CA GLY A 60 0.68 -5.81 11.23
C GLY A 60 1.86 -6.68 10.80
N HIS A 61 2.64 -6.22 9.83
CA HIS A 61 3.87 -6.92 9.40
C HIS A 61 4.90 -7.04 10.52
N ILE A 62 5.11 -5.98 11.29
CA ILE A 62 6.03 -5.99 12.44
C ILE A 62 5.54 -6.97 13.51
N MET A 63 4.24 -6.98 13.81
CA MET A 63 3.66 -7.91 14.79
C MET A 63 3.79 -9.37 14.35
N GLN A 64 3.48 -9.71 13.09
CA GLN A 64 3.69 -11.05 12.55
C GLN A 64 5.15 -11.48 12.66
N LEU A 65 6.07 -10.60 12.26
CA LEU A 65 7.51 -10.86 12.31
C LEU A 65 7.97 -11.18 13.73
N LEU A 66 7.54 -10.39 14.73
CA LEU A 66 7.89 -10.59 16.13
C LEU A 66 7.28 -11.87 16.72
N GLY A 67 6.02 -12.16 16.37
CA GLY A 67 5.36 -13.38 16.82
C GLY A 67 6.02 -14.65 16.28
N PHE A 68 6.29 -14.71 14.98
CA PHE A 68 7.01 -15.85 14.39
C PHE A 68 8.46 -15.93 14.85
N ARG A 69 9.11 -14.78 15.11
CA ARG A 69 10.45 -14.73 15.68
C ARG A 69 10.51 -15.39 17.04
N ALA A 70 9.54 -15.12 17.91
CA ALA A 70 9.46 -15.72 19.24
C ALA A 70 9.29 -17.25 19.16
N MET A 71 8.50 -17.74 18.22
CA MET A 71 8.18 -19.17 18.06
C MET A 71 9.12 -19.94 17.11
N ARG A 72 10.11 -19.30 16.50
CA ARG A 72 10.96 -19.91 15.44
C ARG A 72 11.74 -21.16 15.87
N ARG A 73 11.95 -21.37 17.18
CA ARG A 73 12.66 -22.54 17.74
C ARG A 73 11.74 -23.70 18.08
N GLU A 74 10.46 -23.47 18.21
CA GLU A 74 9.51 -24.50 18.57
C GLU A 74 9.45 -25.64 17.55
N ASN A 75 9.41 -25.27 16.25
CA ASN A 75 9.41 -26.23 15.17
C ASN A 75 9.84 -25.59 13.83
N ARG A 76 10.10 -26.46 12.83
CA ARG A 76 10.52 -26.05 11.49
C ARG A 76 9.49 -25.16 10.77
N TRP A 77 8.21 -25.34 11.07
CA TRP A 77 7.14 -24.60 10.43
C TRP A 77 7.10 -23.14 10.86
N PHE A 78 7.26 -22.87 12.15
CA PHE A 78 7.40 -21.49 12.64
C PHE A 78 8.69 -20.81 12.15
N ARG A 79 9.76 -21.58 11.96
CA ARG A 79 10.99 -21.06 11.32
C ARG A 79 10.75 -20.66 9.88
N LEU A 80 10.02 -21.50 9.09
CA LEU A 80 9.59 -21.18 7.73
C LEU A 80 8.69 -19.93 7.73
N GLY A 81 7.71 -19.88 8.63
CA GLY A 81 6.83 -18.73 8.79
C GLY A 81 7.59 -17.43 9.06
N TYR A 82 8.64 -17.48 9.88
CA TYR A 82 9.51 -16.33 10.12
C TYR A 82 10.21 -15.83 8.84
N GLY A 83 10.75 -16.74 8.02
CA GLY A 83 11.34 -16.38 6.73
C GLY A 83 10.33 -15.78 5.76
N LEU A 84 9.12 -16.35 5.71
CA LEU A 84 8.02 -15.82 4.87
C LEU A 84 7.54 -14.44 5.33
N CYS A 85 7.54 -14.17 6.65
CA CYS A 85 7.23 -12.83 7.18
C CYS A 85 8.26 -11.79 6.73
N TRP A 86 9.56 -12.15 6.71
CA TRP A 86 10.60 -11.26 6.18
C TRP A 86 10.37 -10.96 4.70
N LEU A 87 10.10 -11.97 3.88
CA LEU A 87 9.82 -11.79 2.46
C LEU A 87 8.64 -10.85 2.24
N ARG A 88 7.54 -11.03 2.98
CA ARG A 88 6.35 -10.18 2.90
C ARG A 88 6.62 -8.75 3.38
N CYS A 89 7.39 -8.60 4.44
CA CYS A 89 7.75 -7.29 4.98
C CYS A 89 8.61 -6.50 3.97
N ILE A 90 9.63 -7.14 3.39
CA ILE A 90 10.47 -6.53 2.35
C ILE A 90 9.64 -6.15 1.13
N TRP A 91 8.79 -7.05 0.66
CA TRP A 91 7.89 -6.76 -0.46
C TRP A 91 6.99 -5.55 -0.17
N TRP A 92 6.38 -5.51 1.02
CA TRP A 92 5.52 -4.41 1.41
C TRP A 92 6.27 -3.08 1.44
N ILE A 93 7.50 -3.04 1.99
CA ILE A 93 8.34 -1.84 2.03
C ILE A 93 8.71 -1.38 0.61
N LEU A 94 9.05 -2.29 -0.29
CA LEU A 94 9.35 -1.96 -1.68
C LEU A 94 8.13 -1.39 -2.41
N ASN A 95 6.97 -2.05 -2.27
CA ASN A 95 5.72 -1.58 -2.86
C ASN A 95 5.31 -0.22 -2.29
N PHE A 96 5.43 -0.03 -0.97
CA PHE A 96 5.19 1.26 -0.32
C PHE A 96 6.13 2.35 -0.85
N GLY A 97 7.43 2.04 -0.99
CA GLY A 97 8.41 2.97 -1.53
C GLY A 97 8.06 3.42 -2.95
N ILE A 98 7.69 2.50 -3.84
CA ILE A 98 7.28 2.84 -5.20
C ILE A 98 6.02 3.70 -5.20
N ASN A 99 5.03 3.38 -4.35
CA ASN A 99 3.81 4.18 -4.22
C ASN A 99 4.03 5.59 -3.65
N CYS A 100 5.18 5.85 -3.00
CA CYS A 100 5.59 7.19 -2.58
C CYS A 100 6.31 7.97 -3.68
N THR A 101 6.36 7.48 -4.92
CA THR A 101 7.02 8.12 -6.04
C THR A 101 6.04 8.39 -7.18
N ILE A 102 6.40 9.32 -8.07
CA ILE A 102 5.65 9.61 -9.31
C ILE A 102 5.54 8.40 -10.25
N TYR A 103 6.44 7.42 -10.11
CA TYR A 103 6.45 6.23 -10.97
C TYR A 103 5.29 5.25 -10.66
N SER A 104 4.54 5.45 -9.59
CA SER A 104 3.38 4.61 -9.24
C SER A 104 2.29 4.63 -10.32
N GLY A 105 2.18 5.71 -11.10
CA GLY A 105 1.22 5.86 -12.20
C GLY A 105 1.70 5.33 -13.56
N GLU A 106 2.95 4.87 -13.68
CA GLU A 106 3.49 4.36 -14.93
C GLU A 106 2.89 2.99 -15.28
N PRO A 107 2.28 2.80 -16.48
CA PRO A 107 1.56 1.57 -16.83
C PRO A 107 2.42 0.30 -16.78
N GLU A 108 3.71 0.41 -17.09
CA GLU A 108 4.64 -0.72 -17.03
C GLU A 108 4.95 -1.14 -15.59
N ILE A 109 5.15 -0.15 -14.71
CA ILE A 109 5.41 -0.39 -13.29
C ILE A 109 4.17 -0.96 -12.63
N GLU A 110 2.99 -0.41 -12.91
CA GLU A 110 1.71 -0.93 -12.41
C GLU A 110 1.51 -2.40 -12.82
N ARG A 111 1.83 -2.75 -14.07
CA ARG A 111 1.75 -4.14 -14.57
C ARG A 111 2.70 -5.06 -13.80
N ILE A 112 3.94 -4.63 -13.56
CA ILE A 112 4.94 -5.40 -12.80
C ILE A 112 4.49 -5.58 -11.35
N LEU A 113 4.04 -4.50 -10.69
CA LEU A 113 3.56 -4.54 -9.32
C LEU A 113 2.34 -5.45 -9.17
N SER A 114 1.40 -5.37 -10.11
CA SER A 114 0.21 -6.22 -10.14
C SER A 114 0.59 -7.70 -10.28
N ALA A 115 1.48 -8.04 -11.23
CA ALA A 115 1.95 -9.39 -11.42
C ALA A 115 2.67 -9.92 -10.17
N ALA A 116 3.52 -9.11 -9.56
CA ALA A 116 4.23 -9.46 -8.33
C ALA A 116 3.27 -9.59 -7.13
N ALA A 117 2.22 -8.76 -7.03
CA ALA A 117 1.18 -8.89 -6.01
C ALA A 117 0.45 -10.23 -6.10
N TYR A 118 0.10 -10.69 -7.31
CA TYR A 118 -0.43 -12.04 -7.52
C TYR A 118 0.59 -13.11 -7.09
N GLY A 119 1.87 -12.94 -7.43
CA GLY A 119 2.94 -13.84 -6.96
C GLY A 119 3.04 -13.93 -5.45
N MET A 120 2.75 -12.85 -4.72
CA MET A 120 2.77 -12.80 -3.25
C MET A 120 1.61 -13.54 -2.57
N LEU A 121 0.61 -14.00 -3.32
CA LEU A 121 -0.42 -14.91 -2.79
C LEU A 121 0.18 -16.26 -2.37
N VAL A 122 1.22 -16.74 -3.09
CA VAL A 122 1.91 -18.00 -2.75
C VAL A 122 2.60 -17.92 -1.37
N PRO A 123 3.46 -16.94 -1.07
CA PRO A 123 3.99 -16.76 0.28
C PRO A 123 2.90 -16.57 1.34
N GLY A 124 1.79 -15.91 1.01
CA GLY A 124 0.63 -15.77 1.90
C GLY A 124 0.00 -17.12 2.26
N PHE A 125 -0.24 -17.96 1.26
CA PHE A 125 -0.75 -19.32 1.46
C PHE A 125 0.23 -20.18 2.27
N LEU A 126 1.51 -20.15 1.92
CA LEU A 126 2.56 -20.89 2.63
C LEU A 126 2.70 -20.45 4.09
N LEU A 127 2.48 -19.17 4.39
CA LEU A 127 2.47 -18.64 5.75
C LEU A 127 1.34 -19.25 6.59
N LEU A 128 0.11 -19.33 6.04
CA LEU A 128 -1.02 -19.97 6.70
C LEU A 128 -0.81 -21.48 6.85
N LEU A 129 -0.23 -22.12 5.84
CA LEU A 129 0.16 -23.54 5.91
C LEU A 129 1.21 -23.78 7.00
N ALA A 130 2.21 -22.91 7.09
CA ALA A 130 3.24 -22.97 8.13
C ALA A 130 2.63 -22.76 9.53
N LEU A 131 1.74 -21.78 9.68
CA LEU A 131 1.01 -21.54 10.93
C LEU A 131 0.18 -22.76 11.34
N ARG A 132 -0.63 -23.30 10.42
CA ARG A 132 -1.44 -24.51 10.65
C ARG A 132 -0.58 -25.70 11.12
N ASN A 133 0.46 -26.02 10.35
CA ASN A 133 1.33 -27.17 10.67
C ASN A 133 2.14 -26.92 11.93
N GLY A 134 2.54 -25.66 12.16
CA GLY A 134 3.21 -25.24 13.40
C GLY A 134 2.33 -25.47 14.62
N VAL A 135 1.06 -25.04 14.59
CA VAL A 135 0.08 -25.24 15.67
C VAL A 135 -0.19 -26.72 15.91
N ARG A 136 -0.38 -27.52 14.85
CA ARG A 136 -0.57 -28.98 14.99
C ARG A 136 0.61 -29.68 15.66
N THR A 137 1.83 -29.30 15.30
CA THR A 137 3.03 -29.86 15.95
C THR A 137 3.06 -29.51 17.43
N VAL A 138 2.63 -28.33 17.81
CA VAL A 138 2.52 -27.91 19.21
C VAL A 138 1.40 -28.67 19.94
N GLN A 139 0.23 -28.84 19.32
CA GLN A 139 -0.85 -29.66 19.88
C GLN A 139 -0.37 -31.08 20.17
N GLN A 140 0.38 -31.69 19.24
CA GLN A 140 0.99 -33.02 19.45
C GLN A 140 1.95 -33.04 20.63
N LYS A 141 2.80 -32.02 20.78
CA LYS A 141 3.73 -31.90 21.91
C LYS A 141 2.99 -31.71 23.24
N ALA A 142 1.86 -30.99 23.22
CA ALA A 142 1.02 -30.75 24.39
C ALA A 142 0.10 -31.95 24.72
N GLY A 143 0.13 -33.04 23.96
CA GLY A 143 -0.75 -34.19 24.17
C GLY A 143 -2.21 -33.93 23.81
N LEU A 144 -2.50 -32.85 23.08
CA LEU A 144 -3.85 -32.48 22.67
C LEU A 144 -4.23 -33.14 21.34
N PRO A 145 -5.51 -33.40 21.08
CA PRO A 145 -5.97 -33.92 19.80
C PRO A 145 -5.65 -32.91 18.68
N THR A 146 -5.00 -33.38 17.63
CA THR A 146 -4.69 -32.53 16.47
C THR A 146 -5.91 -32.28 15.63
N HIS A 147 -6.56 -31.16 15.83
CA HIS A 147 -7.72 -30.75 15.05
C HIS A 147 -7.59 -29.30 14.55
N GLY A 148 -8.44 -28.93 13.65
CA GLY A 148 -8.47 -27.56 13.12
C GLY A 148 -7.41 -27.23 12.06
N GLY A 149 -7.39 -25.98 11.66
CA GLY A 149 -6.47 -25.44 10.65
C GLY A 149 -6.80 -25.77 9.19
N ASN A 150 -7.49 -26.86 8.87
CA ASN A 150 -7.95 -27.15 7.50
C ASN A 150 -8.97 -26.11 7.05
N ARG A 151 -9.90 -25.74 7.93
CA ARG A 151 -10.91 -24.70 7.65
C ARG A 151 -10.27 -23.39 7.25
N THR A 152 -9.17 -23.00 7.93
CA THR A 152 -8.41 -21.79 7.62
C THR A 152 -7.86 -21.81 6.20
N LEU A 153 -7.28 -22.94 5.76
CA LEU A 153 -6.75 -23.08 4.40
C LEU A 153 -7.85 -23.05 3.34
N VAL A 154 -8.95 -23.79 3.57
CA VAL A 154 -10.11 -23.77 2.66
C VAL A 154 -10.68 -22.36 2.53
N CYS A 155 -10.88 -21.69 3.66
CA CYS A 155 -11.37 -20.31 3.67
C CYS A 155 -10.41 -19.36 2.93
N PHE A 156 -9.08 -19.54 3.07
CA PHE A 156 -8.12 -18.74 2.31
C PHE A 156 -8.24 -18.97 0.80
N CYS A 157 -8.36 -20.22 0.37
CA CYS A 157 -8.58 -20.54 -1.04
C CYS A 157 -9.88 -19.91 -1.58
N LEU A 158 -10.97 -19.96 -0.80
CA LEU A 158 -12.22 -19.28 -1.15
C LEU A 158 -12.03 -17.75 -1.23
N MET A 159 -11.28 -17.15 -0.30
CA MET A 159 -10.99 -15.73 -0.31
C MET A 159 -10.24 -15.33 -1.60
N VAL A 160 -9.21 -16.09 -1.98
CA VAL A 160 -8.46 -15.85 -3.23
C VAL A 160 -9.37 -16.01 -4.44
N PHE A 161 -10.20 -17.06 -4.46
CA PHE A 161 -11.16 -17.30 -5.55
C PHE A 161 -12.12 -16.11 -5.71
N PHE A 162 -12.76 -15.67 -4.64
CA PHE A 162 -13.69 -14.52 -4.69
C PHE A 162 -12.97 -13.21 -5.10
N ALA A 163 -11.74 -13.00 -4.63
CA ALA A 163 -10.96 -11.81 -4.99
C ALA A 163 -10.59 -11.79 -6.49
N THR A 164 -10.31 -12.96 -7.08
CA THR A 164 -9.91 -13.07 -8.50
C THR A 164 -11.10 -13.14 -9.46
N ALA A 165 -12.27 -13.60 -9.00
CA ALA A 165 -13.46 -13.82 -9.83
C ALA A 165 -14.17 -12.51 -10.27
N LYS A 166 -13.66 -11.32 -9.88
CA LYS A 166 -14.25 -10.00 -10.20
C LYS A 166 -15.76 -9.92 -9.95
N LEU A 167 -16.27 -10.67 -8.99
CA LEU A 167 -17.65 -10.65 -8.56
C LEU A 167 -17.94 -9.33 -7.83
N GLY A 168 -19.03 -8.64 -8.16
CA GLY A 168 -19.40 -7.32 -7.61
C GLY A 168 -19.57 -7.27 -6.08
N GLY A 169 -20.23 -6.23 -5.57
CA GLY A 169 -20.35 -5.93 -4.12
C GLY A 169 -20.76 -7.10 -3.20
N ILE A 170 -21.54 -8.09 -3.70
CA ILE A 170 -21.90 -9.30 -2.94
C ILE A 170 -20.66 -10.13 -2.59
N ALA A 171 -19.66 -10.18 -3.48
CA ALA A 171 -18.42 -10.90 -3.22
C ALA A 171 -17.60 -10.27 -2.08
N ALA A 172 -17.63 -8.95 -1.92
CA ALA A 172 -16.94 -8.26 -0.84
C ALA A 172 -17.50 -8.69 0.54
N TRP A 173 -18.80 -8.80 0.68
CA TRP A 173 -19.43 -9.33 1.90
C TRP A 173 -19.07 -10.79 2.15
N GLY A 174 -19.05 -11.62 1.09
CA GLY A 174 -18.60 -13.01 1.16
C GLY A 174 -17.16 -13.13 1.64
N LEU A 175 -16.26 -12.29 1.10
CA LEU A 175 -14.85 -12.20 1.52
C LEU A 175 -14.71 -11.82 2.99
N MET A 176 -15.49 -10.86 3.48
CA MET A 176 -15.47 -10.44 4.88
C MET A 176 -15.91 -11.57 5.81
N ILE A 177 -16.98 -12.28 5.47
CA ILE A 177 -17.47 -13.42 6.25
C ILE A 177 -16.41 -14.53 6.31
N VAL A 178 -15.84 -14.90 5.16
CA VAL A 178 -14.78 -15.91 5.07
C VAL A 178 -13.57 -15.52 5.92
N TYR A 179 -13.17 -14.25 5.87
CA TYR A 179 -12.07 -13.72 6.66
C TYR A 179 -12.34 -13.83 8.18
N VAL A 180 -13.54 -13.44 8.63
CA VAL A 180 -13.95 -13.57 10.03
C VAL A 180 -13.92 -15.04 10.47
N CYS A 181 -14.35 -15.97 9.61
CA CYS A 181 -14.27 -17.41 9.87
C CYS A 181 -12.83 -17.91 10.03
N ILE A 182 -11.89 -17.42 9.19
CA ILE A 182 -10.46 -17.72 9.33
C ILE A 182 -9.94 -17.28 10.70
N LEU A 183 -10.18 -16.02 11.04
CA LEU A 183 -9.72 -15.45 12.30
C LEU A 183 -10.30 -16.20 13.50
N ARG A 184 -11.63 -16.40 13.51
CA ARG A 184 -12.30 -17.12 14.60
C ARG A 184 -11.70 -18.51 14.81
N ASN A 185 -11.44 -19.24 13.73
CA ASN A 185 -10.82 -20.56 13.83
C ASN A 185 -9.41 -20.50 14.44
N LEU A 186 -8.58 -19.53 14.02
CA LEU A 186 -7.22 -19.36 14.55
C LEU A 186 -7.23 -18.92 16.02
N PHE A 187 -8.12 -18.01 16.40
CA PHE A 187 -8.24 -17.57 17.80
C PHE A 187 -8.72 -18.71 18.71
N THR A 188 -9.65 -19.55 18.25
CA THR A 188 -10.11 -20.72 19.01
C THR A 188 -8.96 -21.71 19.22
N LEU A 189 -8.18 -22.02 18.19
CA LEU A 189 -7.00 -22.92 18.30
C LEU A 189 -5.94 -22.34 19.24
N SER A 190 -5.73 -21.04 19.24
CA SER A 190 -4.80 -20.38 20.15
C SER A 190 -5.26 -20.47 21.61
N LYS A 191 -6.56 -20.29 21.84
CA LYS A 191 -7.16 -20.35 23.17
C LYS A 191 -7.06 -21.74 23.80
N GLU A 192 -7.30 -22.78 23.02
CA GLU A 192 -7.16 -24.18 23.49
C GLU A 192 -5.75 -24.50 23.99
N LEU A 193 -4.73 -24.00 23.28
CA LEU A 193 -3.33 -24.19 23.69
C LEU A 193 -2.93 -23.33 24.90
N ASP A 194 -3.53 -22.15 25.03
CA ASP A 194 -3.35 -21.28 26.18
C ASP A 194 -3.98 -21.90 27.46
N GLU A 195 -5.20 -22.44 27.32
CA GLU A 195 -5.88 -23.16 28.40
C GLU A 195 -5.15 -24.45 28.83
N ALA A 196 -4.41 -25.07 27.92
CA ALA A 196 -3.54 -26.20 28.22
C ALA A 196 -2.21 -25.79 28.89
N GLY A 197 -1.98 -24.48 29.12
CA GLY A 197 -0.78 -23.97 29.77
C GLY A 197 0.50 -24.11 28.96
N TYR A 198 0.42 -24.18 27.62
CA TYR A 198 1.61 -24.35 26.79
C TYR A 198 2.49 -23.10 26.80
N ALA A 199 3.72 -23.24 27.25
CA ALA A 199 4.74 -22.20 27.21
C ALA A 199 5.70 -22.39 26.03
N VAL A 200 6.10 -21.29 25.42
CA VAL A 200 7.03 -21.29 24.27
C VAL A 200 8.46 -21.28 24.76
N SER A 201 9.30 -22.18 24.25
CA SER A 201 10.73 -22.16 24.54
C SER A 201 11.39 -20.88 24.00
N PRO A 202 12.06 -20.07 24.84
CA PRO A 202 12.59 -18.79 24.41
C PRO A 202 13.64 -18.97 23.31
N ALA A 203 13.52 -18.19 22.25
CA ALA A 203 14.54 -18.13 21.24
C ALA A 203 15.60 -17.12 21.68
N SER A 204 16.86 -17.57 21.88
CA SER A 204 17.95 -16.63 22.12
C SER A 204 18.02 -15.60 20.99
N VAL A 205 17.87 -14.34 21.34
CA VAL A 205 17.84 -13.24 20.36
C VAL A 205 19.05 -12.34 20.58
N ARG A 206 19.82 -12.10 19.53
CA ARG A 206 20.94 -11.14 19.56
C ARG A 206 20.47 -9.68 19.56
N ILE A 207 19.28 -9.44 19.01
CA ILE A 207 18.68 -8.11 18.86
C ILE A 207 17.37 -8.10 19.63
N SER A 208 17.15 -7.13 20.52
CA SER A 208 15.89 -7.02 21.27
C SER A 208 14.69 -6.75 20.36
N ASP A 209 13.47 -7.10 20.80
CA ASP A 209 12.24 -6.82 20.07
C ASP A 209 12.04 -5.30 19.87
N SER A 210 12.45 -4.48 20.86
CA SER A 210 12.39 -3.03 20.78
C SER A 210 13.35 -2.45 19.74
N ALA A 211 14.55 -3.02 19.61
CA ALA A 211 15.50 -2.62 18.59
C ALA A 211 14.98 -2.97 17.19
N LEU A 212 14.42 -4.17 17.01
CA LEU A 212 13.84 -4.58 15.74
C LEU A 212 12.66 -3.68 15.32
N LYS A 213 11.74 -3.37 16.26
CA LYS A 213 10.64 -2.42 16.01
C LYS A 213 11.17 -1.06 15.55
N ARG A 214 12.12 -0.48 16.28
CA ARG A 214 12.70 0.83 15.94
C ARG A 214 13.38 0.80 14.58
N THR A 215 14.13 -0.26 14.26
CA THR A 215 14.78 -0.39 12.95
C THR A 215 13.77 -0.48 11.82
N CYS A 216 12.72 -1.31 11.95
CA CYS A 216 11.66 -1.40 10.93
C CYS A 216 10.96 -0.06 10.74
N THR A 217 10.59 0.63 11.83
CA THR A 217 9.95 1.96 11.76
C THR A 217 10.90 2.98 11.13
N ALA A 218 12.18 2.98 11.49
CA ALA A 218 13.16 3.90 10.89
C ALA A 218 13.34 3.67 9.38
N VAL A 219 13.35 2.41 8.93
CA VAL A 219 13.42 2.08 7.50
C VAL A 219 12.17 2.56 6.76
N ILE A 220 10.98 2.36 7.31
CA ILE A 220 9.72 2.83 6.71
C ILE A 220 9.72 4.35 6.58
N LEU A 221 10.10 5.07 7.65
CA LEU A 221 10.18 6.53 7.62
C LEU A 221 11.25 7.02 6.63
N LEU A 222 12.40 6.34 6.56
CA LEU A 222 13.44 6.67 5.59
C LEU A 222 12.94 6.53 4.15
N VAL A 223 12.24 5.41 3.85
CA VAL A 223 11.67 5.17 2.51
C VAL A 223 10.65 6.25 2.16
N LEU A 224 9.78 6.63 3.11
CA LEU A 224 8.82 7.71 2.93
C LEU A 224 9.52 9.04 2.63
N VAL A 225 10.50 9.43 3.44
CA VAL A 225 11.24 10.69 3.26
C VAL A 225 11.99 10.70 1.92
N VAL A 226 12.67 9.61 1.57
CA VAL A 226 13.38 9.50 0.28
C VAL A 226 12.39 9.59 -0.88
N GLY A 227 11.25 8.89 -0.81
CA GLY A 227 10.21 8.97 -1.83
C GLY A 227 9.72 10.39 -2.04
N LEU A 228 9.28 11.05 -0.98
CA LEU A 228 8.74 12.41 -1.04
C LEU A 228 9.78 13.48 -1.40
N CYS A 229 11.03 13.36 -0.93
CA CYS A 229 12.03 14.40 -1.18
C CYS A 229 12.72 14.30 -2.54
N PHE A 230 12.85 13.10 -3.11
CA PHE A 230 13.65 12.89 -4.31
C PHE A 230 12.86 12.39 -5.52
N PHE A 231 11.67 11.83 -5.31
CA PHE A 231 10.90 11.16 -6.36
C PHE A 231 9.43 11.60 -6.45
N ASP A 232 9.05 12.68 -5.78
CA ASP A 232 7.66 13.20 -5.77
C ASP A 232 7.37 14.13 -6.97
N SER A 233 8.38 14.58 -7.68
CA SER A 233 8.21 15.54 -8.76
C SER A 233 8.94 15.13 -10.03
N TYR A 234 8.28 15.33 -11.18
CA TYR A 234 8.94 15.29 -12.46
C TYR A 234 9.89 16.46 -12.58
N ARG A 235 11.15 16.20 -12.91
CA ARG A 235 12.04 17.24 -13.40
C ARG A 235 11.63 17.55 -14.83
N MET A 236 10.85 18.59 -15.00
CA MET A 236 10.58 19.10 -16.34
C MET A 236 11.88 19.66 -16.90
N ASP A 237 12.37 19.08 -17.99
CA ASP A 237 13.47 19.62 -18.78
C ASP A 237 12.89 20.70 -19.70
N TRP A 238 12.83 21.91 -19.18
CA TRP A 238 12.36 23.06 -19.92
C TRP A 238 13.42 23.43 -20.96
N GLN A 239 13.20 22.97 -22.18
CA GLN A 239 14.03 23.40 -23.31
C GLN A 239 13.29 24.50 -24.06
N PRO A 240 13.94 25.67 -24.30
CA PRO A 240 13.33 26.69 -25.14
C PRO A 240 13.11 26.11 -26.54
N VAL A 241 11.90 26.23 -27.06
CA VAL A 241 11.61 25.84 -28.42
C VAL A 241 12.46 26.71 -29.37
N THR A 242 13.48 26.12 -29.95
CA THR A 242 14.33 26.85 -30.91
C THR A 242 13.57 26.96 -32.23
N ALA A 243 13.13 28.14 -32.54
CA ALA A 243 12.52 28.43 -33.83
C ALA A 243 13.57 28.31 -34.94
N SER A 244 13.76 27.12 -35.47
CA SER A 244 14.49 26.94 -36.72
C SER A 244 13.52 27.32 -37.86
N GLN A 245 13.83 28.40 -38.53
CA GLN A 245 13.06 28.87 -39.68
C GLN A 245 13.57 28.15 -40.94
N SER A 246 13.06 26.98 -41.23
CA SER A 246 13.11 26.47 -42.60
C SER A 246 11.93 27.13 -43.37
N ASP A 247 12.13 27.45 -44.64
CA ASP A 247 11.12 28.05 -45.51
C ASP A 247 9.82 27.19 -45.53
N GLU A 248 9.95 25.88 -45.41
CA GLU A 248 8.85 24.95 -45.38
C GLU A 248 8.01 25.11 -44.10
N ILE A 249 8.63 25.25 -42.94
CA ILE A 249 7.93 25.46 -41.67
C ILE A 249 7.22 26.80 -41.65
N ALA A 250 7.86 27.83 -42.20
CA ALA A 250 7.26 29.15 -42.34
C ALA A 250 6.00 29.12 -43.21
N ALA A 251 6.03 28.36 -44.32
CA ALA A 251 4.83 28.20 -45.18
C ALA A 251 3.70 27.50 -44.48
N ILE A 252 3.97 26.41 -43.76
CA ILE A 252 2.95 25.66 -42.99
C ILE A 252 2.37 26.52 -41.88
N ARG A 253 3.19 27.29 -41.16
CA ARG A 253 2.72 28.24 -40.14
C ARG A 253 1.75 29.26 -40.74
N GLN A 254 2.05 29.81 -41.91
CA GLN A 254 1.17 30.75 -42.58
C GLN A 254 -0.15 30.11 -42.98
N GLU A 255 -0.15 28.88 -43.50
CA GLU A 255 -1.36 28.11 -43.81
C GLU A 255 -2.22 27.90 -42.55
N LEU A 256 -1.60 27.49 -41.43
CA LEU A 256 -2.32 27.29 -40.17
C LEU A 256 -2.92 28.59 -39.61
N LEU A 257 -2.20 29.71 -39.70
CA LEU A 257 -2.71 31.02 -39.29
C LEU A 257 -3.94 31.43 -40.11
N VAL A 258 -3.90 31.20 -41.43
CA VAL A 258 -5.07 31.50 -42.32
C VAL A 258 -6.26 30.63 -41.98
N LEU A 259 -6.06 29.39 -41.49
CA LEU A 259 -7.11 28.49 -41.03
C LEU A 259 -7.62 28.82 -39.61
N GLY A 260 -7.06 29.85 -38.95
CA GLY A 260 -7.50 30.29 -37.63
C GLY A 260 -6.80 29.64 -36.46
N PHE A 261 -5.62 29.04 -36.67
CA PHE A 261 -4.80 28.50 -35.57
C PHE A 261 -4.28 29.68 -34.73
N PRO A 262 -4.35 29.65 -33.39
CA PRO A 262 -3.86 30.74 -32.54
C PRO A 262 -2.34 30.92 -32.63
N GLU A 263 -1.89 32.15 -32.93
CA GLU A 263 -0.46 32.47 -33.16
C GLU A 263 0.41 32.15 -31.96
N HIS A 264 -0.04 32.53 -30.75
CA HIS A 264 0.72 32.30 -29.50
C HIS A 264 0.95 30.80 -29.22
N ILE A 265 0.08 29.88 -29.69
CA ILE A 265 0.27 28.46 -29.52
C ILE A 265 1.19 27.90 -30.62
N LEU A 266 1.14 28.46 -31.84
CA LEU A 266 2.08 28.11 -32.89
C LEU A 266 3.54 28.40 -32.50
N ASP A 267 3.76 29.44 -31.69
CA ASP A 267 5.09 29.79 -31.21
C ASP A 267 5.65 28.78 -30.20
N ASP A 268 4.77 28.07 -29.49
CA ASP A 268 5.11 27.06 -28.51
C ASP A 268 5.23 25.64 -29.10
N LEU A 269 4.81 25.43 -30.37
CA LEU A 269 4.89 24.13 -31.03
C LEU A 269 6.30 23.78 -31.50
N THR A 270 6.64 22.49 -31.39
CA THR A 270 7.86 21.96 -31.97
C THR A 270 7.79 21.95 -33.49
N GLN A 271 8.95 21.93 -34.15
CA GLN A 271 9.02 21.82 -35.62
C GLN A 271 8.35 20.55 -36.15
N GLU A 272 8.47 19.45 -35.41
CA GLU A 272 7.84 18.17 -35.75
C GLU A 272 6.32 18.27 -35.68
N ASP A 273 5.79 18.98 -34.70
CA ASP A 273 4.35 19.22 -34.57
C ASP A 273 3.81 20.06 -35.70
N ILE A 274 4.52 21.12 -36.10
CA ILE A 274 4.14 21.98 -37.22
C ILE A 274 4.16 21.19 -38.55
N LEU A 275 5.26 20.43 -38.79
CA LEU A 275 5.39 19.60 -39.98
C LEU A 275 4.26 18.54 -40.09
N SER A 276 3.87 17.96 -38.96
CA SER A 276 2.77 16.99 -38.93
C SER A 276 1.39 17.58 -39.28
N CYS A 277 1.24 18.90 -39.24
CA CYS A 277 0.03 19.62 -39.63
C CYS A 277 0.04 20.04 -41.12
N LYS A 278 1.03 19.62 -41.91
CA LYS A 278 1.17 19.97 -43.34
C LYS A 278 -0.07 19.59 -44.13
N GLY A 279 -0.60 20.59 -44.86
CA GLY A 279 -1.77 20.41 -45.70
C GLY A 279 -3.11 20.36 -44.94
N ALA A 280 -3.13 20.87 -43.73
CA ALA A 280 -4.36 20.99 -42.93
C ALA A 280 -5.51 21.60 -43.73
N ARG A 281 -6.74 21.07 -43.54
CA ARG A 281 -7.95 21.54 -44.24
C ARG A 281 -8.79 22.48 -43.38
N SER A 282 -8.87 22.21 -42.11
CA SER A 282 -9.61 23.03 -41.15
C SER A 282 -8.95 23.01 -39.78
N VAL A 283 -9.19 24.05 -39.01
CA VAL A 283 -8.74 24.16 -37.62
C VAL A 283 -9.93 24.54 -36.75
N MET A 284 -10.19 23.79 -35.73
CA MET A 284 -11.18 24.08 -34.69
C MET A 284 -10.48 24.36 -33.38
N THR A 285 -10.82 25.47 -32.74
CA THR A 285 -10.20 25.85 -31.46
C THR A 285 -11.29 25.98 -30.40
N GLU A 286 -11.08 25.32 -29.28
CA GLU A 286 -11.91 25.42 -28.09
C GLU A 286 -11.05 25.85 -26.90
N VAL A 287 -11.43 26.97 -26.30
CA VAL A 287 -10.73 27.46 -25.08
C VAL A 287 -11.57 27.05 -23.88
N ASN A 288 -10.98 26.25 -23.03
CA ASN A 288 -11.60 25.78 -21.80
C ASN A 288 -10.83 26.34 -20.60
N ASP A 289 -11.48 27.29 -19.91
CA ASP A 289 -10.89 27.93 -18.75
C ASP A 289 -11.37 27.25 -17.45
N HIS A 290 -10.95 26.01 -17.26
CA HIS A 290 -11.21 25.28 -16.02
C HIS A 290 -10.29 25.76 -14.89
N PRO A 291 -10.86 26.12 -13.73
CA PRO A 291 -10.07 26.30 -12.52
C PRO A 291 -9.57 24.93 -12.06
N VAL A 292 -8.27 24.71 -12.11
CA VAL A 292 -7.67 23.47 -11.63
C VAL A 292 -7.44 23.58 -10.13
N ASN A 293 -8.24 22.86 -9.35
CA ASN A 293 -8.07 22.67 -7.88
C ASN A 293 -7.93 23.93 -7.00
N ASN A 294 -8.37 25.09 -7.46
CA ASN A 294 -8.35 26.32 -6.66
C ASN A 294 -9.68 26.65 -5.98
N GLY A 295 -10.62 25.70 -5.98
CA GLY A 295 -11.91 25.86 -5.32
C GLY A 295 -11.78 25.82 -3.80
N ARG A 296 -12.26 26.87 -3.13
CA ARG A 296 -12.37 26.91 -1.68
C ARG A 296 -13.82 26.70 -1.26
N GLU A 297 -14.05 25.74 -0.35
CA GLU A 297 -15.37 25.60 0.27
C GLU A 297 -15.64 26.77 1.21
N VAL A 298 -16.73 27.49 0.95
CA VAL A 298 -17.21 28.57 1.80
C VAL A 298 -18.55 28.15 2.39
N GLY A 299 -18.64 28.22 3.71
CA GLY A 299 -19.91 27.96 4.42
C GLY A 299 -20.65 29.26 4.70
N GLU A 300 -21.86 29.41 4.22
CA GLU A 300 -22.76 30.50 4.55
C GLU A 300 -23.90 30.01 5.44
N GLN A 301 -24.07 30.67 6.59
CA GLN A 301 -25.14 30.36 7.52
C GLN A 301 -26.43 31.02 7.04
N THR A 302 -27.35 30.24 6.57
CA THR A 302 -28.68 30.70 6.16
C THR A 302 -29.72 30.36 7.21
N SER A 303 -30.92 30.94 7.12
CA SER A 303 -32.05 30.63 8.01
C SER A 303 -32.51 29.16 7.95
N MET A 304 -32.11 28.43 6.89
CA MET A 304 -32.41 27.01 6.69
C MET A 304 -31.26 26.06 7.09
N GLY A 305 -30.10 26.59 7.51
CA GLY A 305 -28.91 25.81 7.88
C GLY A 305 -27.62 26.29 7.22
N LEU A 306 -26.56 25.51 7.37
CA LEU A 306 -25.27 25.78 6.74
C LEU A 306 -25.31 25.35 5.25
N HIS A 307 -25.16 26.31 4.35
CA HIS A 307 -25.02 26.06 2.92
C HIS A 307 -23.53 26.09 2.54
N LEU A 308 -23.01 24.96 2.07
CA LEU A 308 -21.63 24.85 1.57
C LEU A 308 -21.64 25.03 0.06
N TYR A 309 -20.81 25.93 -0.44
CA TYR A 309 -20.59 26.12 -1.88
C TYR A 309 -19.11 26.34 -2.16
N THR A 310 -18.68 25.96 -3.36
CA THR A 310 -17.28 26.11 -3.77
C THR A 310 -17.13 27.43 -4.53
N VAL A 311 -16.24 28.29 -4.03
CA VAL A 311 -15.87 29.54 -4.71
C VAL A 311 -14.55 29.34 -5.42
N TYR A 312 -14.53 29.60 -6.72
CA TYR A 312 -13.31 29.61 -7.53
C TYR A 312 -12.83 31.02 -7.68
N GLU A 313 -11.74 31.37 -6.98
CA GLU A 313 -11.30 32.76 -6.87
C GLU A 313 -10.47 33.23 -8.08
N GLN A 314 -9.76 32.33 -8.76
CA GLN A 314 -8.92 32.68 -9.91
C GLN A 314 -8.69 31.50 -10.85
N LYS A 315 -8.57 31.77 -12.14
CA LYS A 315 -8.22 30.79 -13.16
C LYS A 315 -6.71 30.77 -13.30
N GLU A 316 -6.10 29.70 -12.83
CA GLU A 316 -4.65 29.54 -12.84
C GLU A 316 -4.14 28.84 -14.10
N LEU A 317 -4.98 28.05 -14.75
CA LEU A 317 -4.63 27.28 -15.93
C LEU A 317 -5.66 27.45 -17.03
N TRP A 318 -5.22 27.82 -18.20
CA TRP A 318 -6.00 27.79 -19.42
C TRP A 318 -5.62 26.56 -20.22
N ILE A 319 -6.64 25.83 -20.66
CA ILE A 319 -6.49 24.68 -21.54
C ILE A 319 -7.14 25.03 -22.87
N THR A 320 -6.33 25.10 -23.92
CA THR A 320 -6.82 25.32 -25.27
C THR A 320 -6.72 24.01 -26.05
N GLY A 321 -7.86 23.48 -26.45
CA GLY A 321 -7.95 22.34 -27.35
C GLY A 321 -7.98 22.81 -28.81
N ILE A 322 -7.13 22.27 -29.66
CA ILE A 322 -7.10 22.57 -31.08
C ILE A 322 -7.19 21.24 -31.82
N ALA A 323 -8.17 21.15 -32.69
CA ALA A 323 -8.34 20.03 -33.60
C ALA A 323 -7.97 20.47 -35.03
N VAL A 324 -6.99 19.82 -35.63
CA VAL A 324 -6.52 20.07 -36.98
C VAL A 324 -6.90 18.90 -37.87
N GLU A 325 -7.72 19.17 -38.90
CA GLU A 325 -8.10 18.17 -39.90
C GLU A 325 -6.99 17.97 -40.90
N LEU A 326 -6.50 16.73 -41.01
CA LEU A 326 -5.38 16.35 -41.90
C LEU A 326 -5.90 15.78 -43.23
N PRO A 327 -5.15 15.96 -44.34
CA PRO A 327 -5.49 15.43 -45.63
C PRO A 327 -5.26 13.92 -45.72
N CYS A 328 -6.17 13.12 -45.21
CA CYS A 328 -6.10 11.66 -45.31
C CYS A 328 -7.32 11.07 -46.01
N GLU A 329 -7.24 9.84 -46.55
CA GLU A 329 -8.38 9.14 -47.17
C GLU A 329 -9.53 8.83 -46.20
N LYS A 330 -9.20 8.78 -44.88
CA LYS A 330 -10.18 8.77 -43.79
C LYS A 330 -9.99 10.07 -43.02
N GLU A 331 -11.09 10.70 -42.64
CA GLU A 331 -11.08 11.86 -41.74
C GLU A 331 -10.16 11.62 -40.57
N SER A 332 -9.00 12.24 -40.59
CA SER A 332 -8.04 12.14 -39.50
C SER A 332 -7.82 13.49 -38.87
N TRP A 333 -7.94 13.55 -37.56
CA TRP A 333 -7.79 14.76 -36.78
C TRP A 333 -6.54 14.62 -35.88
N LYS A 334 -5.70 15.67 -35.89
CA LYS A 334 -4.68 15.85 -34.86
C LYS A 334 -5.24 16.75 -33.79
N ILE A 335 -5.24 16.27 -32.55
CA ILE A 335 -5.70 17.04 -31.38
C ILE A 335 -4.46 17.52 -30.63
N ILE A 336 -4.40 18.84 -30.39
CA ILE A 336 -3.32 19.50 -29.65
C ILE A 336 -3.96 20.13 -28.43
N HIS A 337 -3.43 19.86 -27.25
CA HIS A 337 -3.82 20.51 -26.00
C HIS A 337 -2.70 21.42 -25.55
N HIS A 338 -2.97 22.72 -25.49
CA HIS A 338 -2.06 23.72 -24.98
C HIS A 338 -2.46 24.12 -23.57
N PHE A 339 -1.48 24.12 -22.67
CA PHE A 339 -1.66 24.45 -21.25
C PHE A 339 -0.89 25.73 -20.94
N GLN A 340 -1.61 26.77 -20.54
CA GLN A 340 -1.00 28.06 -20.18
C GLN A 340 -1.31 28.39 -18.73
N PHE A 341 -0.24 28.45 -17.91
CA PHE A 341 -0.34 28.93 -16.53
C PHE A 341 -0.33 30.46 -16.50
N LEU A 342 -1.33 31.08 -15.86
CA LEU A 342 -1.42 32.52 -15.71
C LEU A 342 -0.49 33.07 -14.63
N CYS A 343 -0.12 32.21 -13.67
CA CYS A 343 0.86 32.53 -12.63
C CYS A 343 1.95 31.44 -12.66
N SER A 344 3.17 31.83 -12.39
CA SER A 344 4.25 30.84 -12.17
C SER A 344 3.80 29.89 -11.07
N PRO A 345 3.70 28.58 -11.32
CA PRO A 345 3.27 27.66 -10.29
C PRO A 345 4.29 27.70 -9.17
N VAL A 346 3.94 28.35 -8.07
CA VAL A 346 4.67 28.17 -6.80
C VAL A 346 4.22 26.83 -6.31
N PHE A 347 5.01 25.80 -6.57
CA PHE A 347 4.78 24.48 -6.01
C PHE A 347 4.94 24.58 -4.49
N TYR A 348 3.83 24.75 -3.79
CA TYR A 348 3.78 24.47 -2.37
C TYR A 348 3.83 22.95 -2.23
N ILE A 349 4.95 22.46 -1.72
CA ILE A 349 5.07 21.09 -1.22
C ILE A 349 4.15 21.05 0.01
N CYS A 350 2.98 20.43 -0.15
CA CYS A 350 2.09 20.07 0.97
C CYS A 350 2.45 18.69 1.50
#